data_f383b8b16b0d6467cfb763b23ae7bd1d
#
_entry.id   f383b8b16b0d6467cfb763b23ae7bd1d
#
_cell.length_a   1.000
_cell.length_b   1.000
_cell.length_c   1.000
_cell.angle_alpha   90.00
_cell.angle_beta   90.00
_cell.angle_gamma   90.00
#
_symmetry.space_group_name_H-M   'P 1'
#
loop_
_entity.id
_entity.type
_entity.pdbx_description
1 polymer ?
#
loop_
_entity_poly.entity_id
_entity_poly.type
_entity_poly.pdbx_seq_one_letter_code
_entity_poly.pdbx_strand_id
1 'polypeptide(L)'
;MIQAVIFDFDGTLYDFAHLPRNLILSRPLDMFLMKAERTARRACKGRDFKTSDALMSEFTRAMSELSKKSHEKIEVWYKTRYIQTMIRVLSKKYTARRGTAELFEALHKNGIKIAVFSDYPCVRERMSAIGLGSDVQNTCAVITSAQERGAFKPAPRPFLEIAAELGVKSEQCLVVGDRADTDGKGAELSGMRFLQIESNAPSFETAEFLSQIER
;
A
#
# COMPACT_ATOMS: atom_id res chain seq x y z
N MET A 1 -7.62 -19.83 13.28
CA MET A 1 -7.15 -18.67 14.09
C MET A 1 -6.19 -17.86 13.22
N ILE A 2 -6.33 -16.55 13.18
CA ILE A 2 -5.44 -15.63 12.44
C ILE A 2 -4.09 -15.55 13.15
N GLN A 3 -3.00 -15.66 12.39
CA GLN A 3 -1.63 -15.56 12.87
C GLN A 3 -0.86 -14.39 12.24
N ALA A 4 -1.40 -13.81 11.15
CA ALA A 4 -0.83 -12.63 10.51
C ALA A 4 -1.90 -11.69 9.96
N VAL A 5 -1.59 -10.40 9.98
CA VAL A 5 -2.42 -9.35 9.37
C VAL A 5 -1.59 -8.59 8.35
N ILE A 6 -2.11 -8.49 7.12
CA ILE A 6 -1.52 -7.74 6.02
C ILE A 6 -2.36 -6.49 5.81
N PHE A 7 -1.84 -5.33 6.21
CA PHE A 7 -2.51 -4.05 6.02
C PHE A 7 -2.16 -3.45 4.66
N ASP A 8 -3.17 -3.01 3.93
CA ASP A 8 -2.98 -2.00 2.90
C ASP A 8 -2.56 -0.67 3.56
N PHE A 9 -2.04 0.26 2.77
CA PHE A 9 -1.55 1.54 3.27
C PHE A 9 -2.48 2.71 2.92
N ASP A 10 -2.78 2.89 1.62
CA ASP A 10 -3.45 4.08 1.10
C ASP A 10 -4.97 3.98 1.21
N GLY A 11 -5.58 4.73 2.13
CA GLY A 11 -7.01 4.61 2.48
C GLY A 11 -7.24 3.68 3.67
N THR A 12 -6.21 2.93 4.07
CA THR A 12 -6.27 1.98 5.20
C THR A 12 -5.62 2.54 6.45
N LEU A 13 -4.34 2.88 6.40
CA LEU A 13 -3.61 3.42 7.56
C LEU A 13 -3.77 4.94 7.71
N TYR A 14 -4.34 5.62 6.75
CA TYR A 14 -4.71 7.04 6.79
C TYR A 14 -5.88 7.30 5.83
N ASP A 15 -6.59 8.41 6.02
CA ASP A 15 -7.63 8.84 5.08
C ASP A 15 -7.00 9.33 3.78
N PHE A 16 -7.24 8.62 2.68
CA PHE A 16 -6.72 8.93 1.35
C PHE A 16 -7.46 10.10 0.66
N ALA A 17 -8.54 10.60 1.27
CA ALA A 17 -9.34 11.66 0.68
C ALA A 17 -8.47 12.85 0.27
N HIS A 18 -8.76 13.40 -0.89
CA HIS A 18 -8.08 14.58 -1.44
C HIS A 18 -6.59 14.42 -1.78
N LEU A 19 -5.93 13.27 -1.58
CA LEU A 19 -4.52 13.12 -1.93
C LEU A 19 -4.23 13.44 -3.41
N PRO A 20 -4.99 12.96 -4.39
CA PRO A 20 -4.77 13.32 -5.79
C PRO A 20 -4.86 14.83 -6.06
N ARG A 21 -5.82 15.50 -5.43
CA ARG A 21 -5.98 16.97 -5.52
C ARG A 21 -4.78 17.70 -4.88
N ASN A 22 -4.36 17.26 -3.70
CA ASN A 22 -3.25 17.86 -2.98
C ASN A 22 -1.92 17.69 -3.73
N LEU A 23 -1.71 16.57 -4.42
CA LEU A 23 -0.55 16.36 -5.28
C LEU A 23 -0.55 17.34 -6.46
N ILE A 24 -1.68 17.49 -7.15
CA ILE A 24 -1.81 18.44 -8.27
C ILE A 24 -1.56 19.87 -7.79
N LEU A 25 -2.17 20.28 -6.68
CA LEU A 25 -1.97 21.62 -6.10
C LEU A 25 -0.52 21.87 -5.69
N SER A 26 0.18 20.84 -5.23
CA SER A 26 1.61 20.92 -4.88
C SER A 26 2.50 21.08 -6.10
N ARG A 27 2.12 20.53 -7.25
CA ARG A 27 2.88 20.57 -8.50
C ARG A 27 1.97 20.65 -9.73
N PRO A 28 1.34 21.80 -9.99
CA PRO A 28 0.34 21.93 -11.07
C PRO A 28 0.92 21.66 -12.46
N LEU A 29 2.21 21.96 -12.70
CA LEU A 29 2.88 21.70 -13.97
C LEU A 29 3.06 20.20 -14.27
N ASP A 30 3.00 19.35 -13.25
CA ASP A 30 3.13 17.90 -13.40
C ASP A 30 1.75 17.20 -13.55
N MET A 31 0.65 17.94 -13.61
CA MET A 31 -0.72 17.40 -13.63
C MET A 31 -0.93 16.35 -14.73
N PHE A 32 -0.43 16.61 -15.94
CA PHE A 32 -0.55 15.65 -17.05
C PHE A 32 0.22 14.36 -16.80
N LEU A 33 1.39 14.44 -16.18
CA LEU A 33 2.19 13.27 -15.80
C LEU A 33 1.51 12.49 -14.68
N MET A 34 0.91 13.16 -13.71
CA MET A 34 0.12 12.53 -12.64
C MET A 34 -1.14 11.82 -13.19
N LYS A 35 -1.77 12.41 -14.22
CA LYS A 35 -2.88 11.75 -14.93
C LYS A 35 -2.40 10.52 -15.69
N ALA A 36 -1.26 10.60 -16.39
CA ALA A 36 -0.66 9.48 -17.09
C ALA A 36 -0.27 8.35 -16.12
N GLU A 37 0.32 8.68 -14.96
CA GLU A 37 0.65 7.75 -13.88
C GLU A 37 -0.58 6.96 -13.43
N ARG A 38 -1.65 7.66 -13.09
CA ARG A 38 -2.89 7.05 -12.62
C ARG A 38 -3.53 6.15 -13.69
N THR A 39 -3.47 6.53 -14.96
CA THR A 39 -4.00 5.74 -16.08
C THR A 39 -3.15 4.50 -16.31
N ALA A 40 -1.82 4.63 -16.33
CA ALA A 40 -0.88 3.52 -16.47
C ALA A 40 -1.04 2.50 -15.32
N ARG A 41 -1.15 2.97 -14.07
CA ARG A 41 -1.39 2.13 -12.90
C ARG A 41 -2.68 1.32 -13.02
N ARG A 42 -3.76 1.96 -13.47
CA ARG A 42 -5.02 1.24 -13.72
C ARG A 42 -4.90 0.17 -14.80
N ALA A 43 -4.16 0.46 -15.88
CA ALA A 43 -3.90 -0.51 -16.95
C ALA A 43 -3.01 -1.69 -16.50
N CYS A 44 -2.17 -1.47 -15.50
CA CYS A 44 -1.32 -2.51 -14.91
C CYS A 44 -1.98 -3.25 -13.73
N LYS A 45 -3.19 -2.85 -13.30
CA LYS A 45 -3.91 -3.47 -12.19
C LYS A 45 -4.03 -4.98 -12.35
N GLY A 46 -3.62 -5.73 -11.33
CA GLY A 46 -3.69 -7.18 -11.29
C GLY A 46 -2.67 -7.91 -12.16
N ARG A 47 -1.81 -7.19 -12.88
CA ARG A 47 -0.76 -7.81 -13.69
C ARG A 47 0.43 -8.19 -12.82
N ASP A 48 0.95 -9.39 -13.07
CA ASP A 48 2.15 -9.93 -12.46
C ASP A 48 3.30 -9.91 -13.48
N PHE A 49 4.28 -9.06 -13.24
CA PHE A 49 5.46 -8.88 -14.09
C PHE A 49 6.68 -9.69 -13.60
N LYS A 50 6.53 -10.44 -12.50
CA LYS A 50 7.54 -11.28 -11.85
C LYS A 50 8.64 -10.52 -11.13
N THR A 51 9.16 -9.44 -11.69
CA THR A 51 10.24 -8.64 -11.09
C THR A 51 9.91 -7.17 -11.02
N SER A 52 10.54 -6.45 -10.08
CA SER A 52 10.46 -5.00 -9.95
C SER A 52 10.83 -4.28 -11.25
N ASP A 53 11.93 -4.72 -11.90
CA ASP A 53 12.43 -4.10 -13.12
C ASP A 53 11.45 -4.26 -14.29
N ALA A 54 10.87 -5.45 -14.46
CA ALA A 54 9.87 -5.70 -15.50
C ALA A 54 8.60 -4.88 -15.26
N LEU A 55 8.14 -4.78 -14.00
CA LEU A 55 7.01 -3.91 -13.63
C LEU A 55 7.33 -2.45 -13.96
N MET A 56 8.47 -1.94 -13.52
CA MET A 56 8.84 -0.54 -13.73
C MET A 56 9.02 -0.21 -15.21
N SER A 57 9.65 -1.09 -15.98
CA SER A 57 9.80 -0.92 -17.43
C SER A 57 8.45 -0.80 -18.13
N GLU A 58 7.53 -1.72 -17.87
CA GLU A 58 6.20 -1.71 -18.50
C GLU A 58 5.33 -0.54 -18.02
N PHE A 59 5.36 -0.23 -16.73
CA PHE A 59 4.62 0.89 -16.15
C PHE A 59 5.09 2.24 -16.71
N THR A 60 6.41 2.47 -16.76
CA THR A 60 6.96 3.73 -17.27
C THR A 60 6.85 3.82 -18.79
N ARG A 61 6.86 2.68 -19.53
CA ARG A 61 6.54 2.63 -20.95
C ARG A 61 5.10 3.09 -21.20
N ALA A 62 4.14 2.56 -20.47
CA ALA A 62 2.74 2.98 -20.58
C ALA A 62 2.57 4.48 -20.28
N MET A 63 3.27 5.01 -19.26
CA MET A 63 3.27 6.45 -18.98
C MET A 63 3.90 7.27 -20.11
N SER A 64 4.99 6.78 -20.72
CA SER A 64 5.67 7.42 -21.84
C SER A 64 4.74 7.59 -23.04
N GLU A 65 4.01 6.54 -23.39
CA GLU A 65 3.01 6.55 -24.47
C GLU A 65 1.89 7.55 -24.20
N LEU A 66 1.36 7.59 -22.98
CA LEU A 66 0.28 8.50 -22.56
C LEU A 66 0.71 9.96 -22.50
N SER A 67 1.93 10.23 -22.07
CA SER A 67 2.44 11.59 -21.83
C SER A 67 3.22 12.18 -22.99
N LYS A 68 3.57 11.37 -24.01
CA LYS A 68 4.45 11.75 -25.14
C LYS A 68 5.84 12.20 -24.71
N LYS A 69 6.32 11.73 -23.55
CA LYS A 69 7.67 11.97 -23.04
C LYS A 69 8.53 10.72 -23.13
N SER A 70 9.85 10.88 -23.25
CA SER A 70 10.75 9.71 -23.29
C SER A 70 10.68 8.89 -21.99
N HIS A 71 10.90 7.59 -22.11
CA HIS A 71 10.91 6.64 -21.01
C HIS A 71 11.83 7.07 -19.87
N GLU A 72 13.06 7.48 -20.19
CA GLU A 72 14.05 7.96 -19.23
C GLU A 72 13.55 9.17 -18.42
N LYS A 73 12.94 10.16 -19.09
CA LYS A 73 12.36 11.33 -18.41
C LYS A 73 11.23 10.95 -17.47
N ILE A 74 10.41 9.95 -17.85
CA ILE A 74 9.33 9.43 -17.00
C ILE A 74 9.90 8.74 -15.77
N GLU A 75 10.88 7.88 -15.95
CA GLU A 75 11.51 7.16 -14.84
C GLU A 75 12.14 8.10 -13.83
N VAL A 76 12.93 9.07 -14.30
CA VAL A 76 13.51 10.10 -13.45
C VAL A 76 12.43 10.90 -12.74
N TRP A 77 11.40 11.38 -13.46
CA TRP A 77 10.30 12.12 -12.86
C TRP A 77 9.57 11.30 -11.78
N TYR A 78 9.27 10.04 -12.04
CA TYR A 78 8.58 9.17 -11.09
C TYR A 78 9.38 9.01 -9.80
N LYS A 79 10.65 8.63 -9.90
CA LYS A 79 11.53 8.40 -8.75
C LYS A 79 11.86 9.67 -7.97
N THR A 80 12.23 10.75 -8.67
CA THR A 80 12.81 11.94 -8.01
C THR A 80 11.80 13.04 -7.70
N ARG A 81 10.64 13.07 -8.40
CA ARG A 81 9.64 14.12 -8.22
C ARG A 81 8.31 13.60 -7.69
N TYR A 82 7.72 12.61 -8.34
CA TYR A 82 6.37 12.16 -8.00
C TYR A 82 6.31 11.57 -6.60
N ILE A 83 7.13 10.57 -6.32
CA ILE A 83 7.16 9.89 -5.02
C ILE A 83 7.60 10.87 -3.91
N GLN A 84 8.62 11.70 -4.16
CA GLN A 84 9.08 12.71 -3.19
C GLN A 84 8.01 13.76 -2.91
N THR A 85 7.22 14.14 -3.93
CA THR A 85 6.07 15.04 -3.74
C THR A 85 4.99 14.37 -2.89
N MET A 86 4.70 13.09 -3.12
CA MET A 86 3.74 12.32 -2.32
C MET A 86 4.16 12.30 -0.85
N ILE A 87 5.40 11.92 -0.53
CA ILE A 87 5.94 11.90 0.83
C ILE A 87 5.80 13.28 1.49
N ARG A 88 6.18 14.35 0.79
CA ARG A 88 6.06 15.73 1.29
C ARG A 88 4.61 16.15 1.53
N VAL A 89 3.69 15.77 0.65
CA VAL A 89 2.26 16.07 0.82
C VAL A 89 1.70 15.30 2.01
N LEU A 90 2.07 14.02 2.15
CA LEU A 90 1.68 13.20 3.30
C LEU A 90 2.14 13.86 4.60
N SER A 91 3.42 14.21 4.73
CA SER A 91 3.97 14.81 5.96
C SER A 91 3.34 16.14 6.35
N LYS A 92 2.77 16.87 5.39
CA LYS A 92 2.18 18.20 5.65
C LYS A 92 0.68 18.18 5.91
N LYS A 93 -0.04 17.16 5.42
CA LYS A 93 -1.50 17.21 5.34
C LYS A 93 -2.20 15.96 5.85
N TYR A 94 -1.45 14.91 6.17
CA TYR A 94 -2.03 13.64 6.57
C TYR A 94 -1.42 13.13 7.86
N THR A 95 -2.22 12.44 8.62
CA THR A 95 -1.80 11.73 9.83
C THR A 95 -2.30 10.30 9.76
N ALA A 96 -1.61 9.41 10.46
CA ALA A 96 -2.08 8.05 10.61
C ALA A 96 -3.48 8.01 11.23
N ARG A 97 -4.26 7.03 10.85
CA ARG A 97 -5.55 6.72 11.48
C ARG A 97 -5.33 6.50 12.97
N ARG A 98 -6.18 7.11 13.80
CA ARG A 98 -6.11 6.95 15.26
C ARG A 98 -6.18 5.48 15.63
N GLY A 99 -5.47 5.10 16.67
CA GLY A 99 -5.42 3.71 17.13
C GLY A 99 -4.51 2.78 16.31
N THR A 100 -3.87 3.25 15.23
CA THR A 100 -2.98 2.39 14.40
C THR A 100 -1.78 1.92 15.20
N ALA A 101 -1.11 2.79 15.94
CA ALA A 101 0.08 2.43 16.71
C ALA A 101 -0.28 1.46 17.83
N GLU A 102 -1.36 1.74 18.56
CA GLU A 102 -1.90 0.90 19.63
C GLU A 102 -2.32 -0.47 19.11
N LEU A 103 -2.97 -0.52 17.93
CA LEU A 103 -3.35 -1.79 17.29
C LEU A 103 -2.12 -2.61 16.91
N PHE A 104 -1.11 -2.00 16.28
CA PHE A 104 0.10 -2.69 15.87
C PHE A 104 0.87 -3.24 17.07
N GLU A 105 0.98 -2.45 18.14
CA GLU A 105 1.58 -2.91 19.38
C GLU A 105 0.79 -4.07 20.02
N ALA A 106 -0.53 -3.99 20.04
CA ALA A 106 -1.39 -5.05 20.58
C ALA A 106 -1.27 -6.35 19.76
N LEU A 107 -1.30 -6.27 18.43
CA LEU A 107 -1.08 -7.42 17.55
C LEU A 107 0.29 -8.06 17.81
N HIS A 108 1.34 -7.25 17.87
CA HIS A 108 2.69 -7.70 18.12
C HIS A 108 2.83 -8.40 19.49
N LYS A 109 2.26 -7.83 20.55
CA LYS A 109 2.23 -8.41 21.91
C LYS A 109 1.47 -9.75 21.96
N ASN A 110 0.46 -9.92 21.13
CA ASN A 110 -0.27 -11.17 21.00
C ASN A 110 0.37 -12.19 20.03
N GLY A 111 1.60 -11.92 19.56
CA GLY A 111 2.34 -12.80 18.66
C GLY A 111 1.79 -12.85 17.23
N ILE A 112 0.88 -11.92 16.87
CA ILE A 112 0.32 -11.82 15.51
C ILE A 112 1.29 -11.02 14.65
N LYS A 113 1.72 -11.61 13.55
CA LYS A 113 2.68 -10.99 12.64
C LYS A 113 2.02 -9.92 11.79
N ILE A 114 2.71 -8.83 11.56
CA ILE A 114 2.18 -7.68 10.84
C ILE A 114 2.98 -7.48 9.55
N ALA A 115 2.26 -7.28 8.45
CA ALA A 115 2.82 -6.78 7.20
C ALA A 115 2.08 -5.52 6.74
N VAL A 116 2.81 -4.61 6.06
CA VAL A 116 2.22 -3.47 5.34
C VAL A 116 2.56 -3.64 3.86
N PHE A 117 1.52 -3.64 3.01
CA PHE A 117 1.66 -3.85 1.57
C PHE A 117 0.92 -2.78 0.78
N SER A 118 1.64 -1.86 0.13
CA SER A 118 1.10 -0.74 -0.65
C SER A 118 1.35 -0.93 -2.15
N ASP A 119 0.47 -0.37 -2.98
CA ASP A 119 0.72 -0.26 -4.43
C ASP A 119 1.79 0.76 -4.81
N TYR A 120 2.15 1.68 -3.92
CA TYR A 120 3.20 2.69 -4.14
C TYR A 120 4.48 2.36 -3.35
N PRO A 121 5.67 2.68 -3.91
CA PRO A 121 6.95 2.43 -3.24
C PRO A 121 7.22 3.38 -2.06
N CYS A 122 8.38 3.23 -1.44
CA CYS A 122 8.84 4.02 -0.29
C CYS A 122 7.85 3.95 0.88
N VAL A 123 7.39 2.74 1.21
CA VAL A 123 6.34 2.53 2.22
C VAL A 123 6.80 3.02 3.58
N ARG A 124 8.05 2.75 3.98
CA ARG A 124 8.61 3.17 5.28
C ARG A 124 8.65 4.70 5.43
N GLU A 125 9.12 5.39 4.40
CA GLU A 125 9.18 6.86 4.38
C GLU A 125 7.78 7.46 4.40
N ARG A 126 6.84 6.83 3.73
CA ARG A 126 5.44 7.25 3.70
C ARG A 126 4.75 6.99 5.04
N MET A 127 5.06 5.87 5.72
CA MET A 127 4.63 5.62 7.10
C MET A 127 5.15 6.70 8.04
N SER A 128 6.45 7.01 7.99
CA SER A 128 7.05 8.09 8.78
C SER A 128 6.39 9.44 8.50
N ALA A 129 6.07 9.71 7.23
CA ALA A 129 5.44 10.97 6.82
C ALA A 129 4.04 11.19 7.43
N ILE A 130 3.32 10.13 7.76
CA ILE A 130 2.00 10.22 8.44
C ILE A 130 2.10 10.01 9.96
N GLY A 131 3.30 9.94 10.53
CA GLY A 131 3.53 9.81 11.96
C GLY A 131 3.69 8.38 12.49
N LEU A 132 3.78 7.37 11.60
CA LEU A 132 4.13 6.00 11.99
C LEU A 132 5.66 5.83 11.89
N GLY A 133 6.35 6.22 12.96
CA GLY A 133 7.81 6.20 13.06
C GLY A 133 8.40 4.80 13.24
N SER A 134 9.70 4.77 13.59
CA SER A 134 10.47 3.53 13.80
C SER A 134 9.81 2.58 14.79
N ASP A 135 9.22 3.10 15.86
CA ASP A 135 8.62 2.30 16.93
C ASP A 135 7.49 1.41 16.36
N VAL A 136 6.59 1.99 15.57
CA VAL A 136 5.51 1.26 14.92
C VAL A 136 6.04 0.38 13.79
N GLN A 137 6.99 0.89 12.98
CA GLN A 137 7.56 0.11 11.88
C GLN A 137 8.30 -1.14 12.34
N ASN A 138 8.92 -1.12 13.53
CA ASN A 138 9.62 -2.25 14.10
C ASN A 138 8.69 -3.37 14.60
N THR A 139 7.39 -3.11 14.78
CA THR A 139 6.39 -4.16 15.01
C THR A 139 6.03 -4.94 13.76
N CYS A 140 6.31 -4.38 12.57
CA CYS A 140 6.01 -5.01 11.29
C CYS A 140 7.15 -5.95 10.88
N ALA A 141 6.83 -7.21 10.63
CA ALA A 141 7.78 -8.19 10.11
C ALA A 141 8.09 -7.95 8.62
N VAL A 142 7.10 -7.46 7.85
CA VAL A 142 7.26 -7.13 6.43
C VAL A 142 6.66 -5.76 6.15
N ILE A 143 7.42 -4.89 5.47
CA ILE A 143 6.94 -3.63 4.90
C ILE A 143 7.40 -3.60 3.45
N THR A 144 6.47 -3.62 2.51
CA THR A 144 6.78 -3.80 1.08
C THR A 144 5.77 -3.13 0.16
N SER A 145 6.11 -3.06 -1.11
CA SER A 145 5.27 -2.47 -2.15
C SER A 145 5.08 -3.40 -3.36
N ALA A 146 4.02 -3.13 -4.14
CA ALA A 146 3.77 -3.79 -5.42
C ALA A 146 4.95 -3.63 -6.39
N GLN A 147 5.62 -2.47 -6.37
CA GLN A 147 6.81 -2.24 -7.17
C GLN A 147 7.94 -3.20 -6.80
N GLU A 148 8.25 -3.35 -5.51
CA GLU A 148 9.30 -4.27 -5.02
C GLU A 148 8.97 -5.73 -5.34
N ARG A 149 7.69 -6.08 -5.28
CA ARG A 149 7.19 -7.44 -5.59
C ARG A 149 7.03 -7.70 -7.08
N GLY A 150 7.09 -6.70 -7.94
CA GLY A 150 6.90 -6.85 -9.38
C GLY A 150 5.48 -7.21 -9.80
N ALA A 151 4.47 -6.89 -8.99
CA ALA A 151 3.07 -7.14 -9.33
C ALA A 151 2.13 -6.19 -8.59
N PHE A 152 1.13 -5.63 -9.30
CA PHE A 152 0.10 -4.78 -8.71
C PHE A 152 -1.06 -5.61 -8.16
N LYS A 153 -1.65 -5.14 -7.05
CA LYS A 153 -2.91 -5.70 -6.54
C LYS A 153 -3.99 -5.67 -7.64
N PRO A 154 -4.84 -6.69 -7.73
CA PRO A 154 -5.02 -7.84 -6.86
C PRO A 154 -4.23 -9.11 -7.27
N ALA A 155 -3.08 -9.01 -7.95
CA ALA A 155 -2.27 -10.19 -8.25
C ALA A 155 -1.97 -10.99 -6.96
N PRO A 156 -2.23 -12.32 -6.92
CA PRO A 156 -2.14 -13.09 -5.68
C PRO A 156 -0.69 -13.34 -5.22
N ARG A 157 0.27 -13.40 -6.14
CA ARG A 157 1.65 -13.76 -5.81
C ARG A 157 2.27 -12.92 -4.69
N PRO A 158 2.18 -11.57 -4.68
CA PRO A 158 2.74 -10.78 -3.57
C PRO A 158 2.14 -11.14 -2.20
N PHE A 159 0.84 -11.41 -2.12
CA PHE A 159 0.21 -11.82 -0.87
C PHE A 159 0.73 -13.18 -0.39
N LEU A 160 0.89 -14.15 -1.31
CA LEU A 160 1.43 -15.48 -1.00
C LEU A 160 2.90 -15.40 -0.55
N GLU A 161 3.72 -14.57 -1.21
CA GLU A 161 5.10 -14.33 -0.82
C GLU A 161 5.19 -13.70 0.58
N ILE A 162 4.34 -12.70 0.88
CA ILE A 162 4.27 -12.09 2.21
C ILE A 162 3.90 -13.14 3.27
N ALA A 163 2.90 -13.99 3.03
CA ALA A 163 2.54 -15.05 3.96
C ALA A 163 3.70 -16.03 4.19
N ALA A 164 4.43 -16.41 3.14
CA ALA A 164 5.61 -17.27 3.24
C ALA A 164 6.74 -16.62 4.03
N GLU A 165 7.04 -15.32 3.82
CA GLU A 165 8.02 -14.56 4.60
C GLU A 165 7.63 -14.44 6.09
N LEU A 166 6.33 -14.30 6.35
CA LEU A 166 5.78 -14.34 7.70
C LEU A 166 5.80 -15.75 8.31
N GLY A 167 6.05 -16.79 7.52
CA GLY A 167 6.04 -18.19 7.97
C GLY A 167 4.66 -18.64 8.44
N VAL A 168 3.60 -18.21 7.75
CA VAL A 168 2.20 -18.57 8.04
C VAL A 168 1.50 -19.08 6.78
N LYS A 169 0.44 -19.88 6.97
CA LYS A 169 -0.38 -20.32 5.85
C LYS A 169 -1.35 -19.22 5.42
N SER A 170 -1.77 -19.23 4.17
CA SER A 170 -2.68 -18.21 3.61
C SER A 170 -3.98 -18.11 4.41
N GLU A 171 -4.58 -19.25 4.78
CA GLU A 171 -5.83 -19.30 5.55
C GLU A 171 -5.71 -18.74 6.98
N GLN A 172 -4.47 -18.49 7.44
CA GLN A 172 -4.17 -17.87 8.73
C GLN A 172 -3.86 -16.37 8.59
N CYS A 173 -3.94 -15.84 7.36
CA CYS A 173 -3.75 -14.43 7.08
C CYS A 173 -5.08 -13.69 6.98
N LEU A 174 -5.11 -12.48 7.55
CA LEU A 174 -6.16 -11.50 7.33
C LEU A 174 -5.59 -10.33 6.54
N VAL A 175 -6.18 -10.02 5.39
CA VAL A 175 -5.91 -8.78 4.66
C VAL A 175 -6.87 -7.71 5.15
N VAL A 176 -6.35 -6.53 5.47
CA VAL A 176 -7.13 -5.35 5.87
C VAL A 176 -6.92 -4.26 4.84
N GLY A 177 -7.99 -3.77 4.24
CA GLY A 177 -7.90 -2.77 3.18
C GLY A 177 -9.21 -2.01 2.97
N ASP A 178 -9.15 -0.87 2.26
CA ASP A 178 -10.34 -0.07 1.95
C ASP A 178 -11.02 -0.50 0.64
N ARG A 179 -10.31 -1.28 -0.21
CA ARG A 179 -10.78 -1.59 -1.56
C ARG A 179 -11.03 -3.07 -1.78
N ALA A 180 -12.31 -3.43 -1.93
CA ALA A 180 -12.71 -4.81 -2.25
C ALA A 180 -12.15 -5.28 -3.62
N ASP A 181 -11.98 -4.38 -4.60
CA ASP A 181 -11.55 -4.70 -5.97
C ASP A 181 -10.03 -4.89 -6.12
N THR A 182 -9.24 -4.58 -5.09
CA THR A 182 -7.78 -4.80 -5.03
C THR A 182 -7.40 -5.66 -3.84
N ASP A 183 -7.64 -5.18 -2.62
CA ASP A 183 -7.24 -5.87 -1.39
C ASP A 183 -8.11 -7.12 -1.16
N GLY A 184 -9.43 -6.94 -1.26
CA GLY A 184 -10.39 -8.05 -1.10
C GLY A 184 -10.21 -9.11 -2.18
N LYS A 185 -10.09 -8.69 -3.45
CA LYS A 185 -9.86 -9.64 -4.55
C LYS A 185 -8.50 -10.33 -4.45
N GLY A 186 -7.46 -9.61 -4.01
CA GLY A 186 -6.14 -10.20 -3.77
C GLY A 186 -6.17 -11.22 -2.64
N ALA A 187 -6.86 -10.93 -1.55
CA ALA A 187 -7.09 -11.87 -0.44
C ALA A 187 -7.83 -13.14 -0.91
N GLU A 188 -8.94 -12.97 -1.63
CA GLU A 188 -9.72 -14.08 -2.19
C GLU A 188 -8.85 -14.99 -3.07
N LEU A 189 -8.13 -14.41 -4.05
CA LEU A 189 -7.27 -15.16 -4.96
C LEU A 189 -6.09 -15.86 -4.27
N SER A 190 -5.72 -15.39 -3.06
CA SER A 190 -4.63 -15.95 -2.25
C SER A 190 -5.13 -16.92 -1.16
N GLY A 191 -6.45 -17.17 -1.05
CA GLY A 191 -7.03 -17.99 -0.01
C GLY A 191 -6.94 -17.38 1.40
N MET A 192 -6.91 -16.04 1.49
CA MET A 192 -6.83 -15.28 2.74
C MET A 192 -8.19 -14.69 3.11
N ARG A 193 -8.39 -14.41 4.40
CA ARG A 193 -9.56 -13.64 4.85
C ARG A 193 -9.37 -12.17 4.51
N PHE A 194 -10.50 -11.46 4.35
CA PHE A 194 -10.50 -10.02 4.10
C PHE A 194 -11.40 -9.29 5.09
N LEU A 195 -10.90 -8.20 5.64
CA LEU A 195 -11.64 -7.24 6.43
C LEU A 195 -11.60 -5.89 5.70
N GLN A 196 -12.75 -5.47 5.19
CA GLN A 196 -12.87 -4.16 4.59
C GLN A 196 -13.05 -3.10 5.66
N ILE A 197 -12.33 -2.00 5.53
CA ILE A 197 -12.54 -0.80 6.34
C ILE A 197 -12.91 0.38 5.43
N GLU A 198 -13.70 1.30 5.95
CA GLU A 198 -14.00 2.53 5.23
C GLU A 198 -12.77 3.45 5.21
N SER A 199 -12.43 4.00 4.02
CA SER A 199 -11.24 4.87 3.91
C SER A 199 -11.33 6.13 4.77
N ASN A 200 -12.53 6.57 5.12
CA ASN A 200 -12.81 7.70 6.02
C ASN A 200 -13.10 7.27 7.48
N ALA A 201 -12.96 6.00 7.82
CA ALA A 201 -13.12 5.55 9.21
C ALA A 201 -12.18 6.34 10.13
N PRO A 202 -12.67 6.84 11.28
CA PRO A 202 -11.90 7.78 12.12
C PRO A 202 -10.77 7.12 12.89
N SER A 203 -10.93 5.85 13.26
CA SER A 203 -9.99 5.11 14.12
C SER A 203 -10.02 3.61 13.89
N PHE A 204 -8.98 2.94 14.35
CA PHE A 204 -9.01 1.52 14.68
C PHE A 204 -9.38 1.35 16.16
N GLU A 205 -10.42 0.59 16.43
CA GLU A 205 -10.78 0.21 17.79
C GLU A 205 -10.11 -1.14 18.11
N THR A 206 -8.98 -1.09 18.82
CA THR A 206 -8.11 -2.26 19.04
C THR A 206 -8.84 -3.46 19.63
N ALA A 207 -9.68 -3.26 20.66
CA ALA A 207 -10.42 -4.35 21.28
C ALA A 207 -11.42 -5.01 20.32
N GLU A 208 -12.13 -4.21 19.53
CA GLU A 208 -13.05 -4.70 18.51
C GLU A 208 -12.30 -5.49 17.43
N PHE A 209 -11.19 -4.94 16.93
CA PHE A 209 -10.36 -5.60 15.92
C PHE A 209 -9.84 -6.96 16.42
N LEU A 210 -9.29 -7.02 17.63
CA LEU A 210 -8.80 -8.27 18.22
C LEU A 210 -9.93 -9.31 18.33
N SER A 211 -11.13 -8.91 18.76
CA SER A 211 -12.29 -9.82 18.85
C SER A 211 -12.73 -10.39 17.49
N GLN A 212 -12.49 -9.67 16.39
CA GLN A 212 -12.82 -10.13 15.03
C GLN A 212 -11.82 -11.16 14.49
N ILE A 213 -10.57 -11.14 14.92
CA ILE A 213 -9.52 -12.06 14.45
C ILE A 213 -9.44 -13.35 15.29
N GLU A 214 -9.99 -13.36 16.50
CA GLU A 214 -10.09 -14.56 17.35
C GLU A 214 -11.18 -15.54 16.88
N ARG A 215 -12.15 -15.06 16.12
CA ARG A 215 -13.23 -15.86 15.50
C ARG A 215 -12.75 -16.50 14.18
#